data_50610c42a91468df3843da0b54a5a47a
#
_entry.id   50610c42a91468df3843da0b54a5a47a
#
_cell.length_a   1.000
_cell.length_b   1.000
_cell.length_c   1.000
_cell.angle_alpha   90.00
_cell.angle_beta   90.00
_cell.angle_gamma   90.00
#
_symmetry.space_group_name_H-M   'P 1'
#
loop_
_entity.id
_entity.type
_entity.pdbx_description
1 polymer ?
#
loop_
_entity_poly.entity_id
_entity_poly.type
_entity_poly.pdbx_seq_one_letter_code
_entity_poly.pdbx_strand_id
1 'polypeptide(L)'
;MELDFDKMNGLVPAIIQDNETRKVLMLGFMNKEAYDKTVETGKVTFFSRTKNRLWTKGEESGNFLHVVSIKADCDNDTLLIQADPAGPVCHTGTDTCWGEKNAVSYTHLTLPTKLE
;
A
#
# COMPACT_ATOMS: atom_id res chain seq x y z
N MET A 1 6.99 -8.99 -16.06
CA MET A 1 7.25 -7.67 -15.48
C MET A 1 8.57 -7.70 -14.72
N GLU A 2 9.49 -6.83 -15.10
CA GLU A 2 10.82 -6.78 -14.52
C GLU A 2 10.92 -5.56 -13.61
N LEU A 3 10.87 -5.79 -12.32
CA LEU A 3 10.95 -4.71 -11.34
C LEU A 3 12.39 -4.36 -11.01
N ASP A 4 12.65 -3.07 -10.84
CA ASP A 4 13.97 -2.57 -10.48
C ASP A 4 14.08 -2.48 -8.95
N PHE A 5 14.57 -3.55 -8.33
CA PHE A 5 14.76 -3.59 -6.88
C PHE A 5 16.05 -2.88 -6.43
N ASP A 6 16.90 -2.50 -7.37
CA ASP A 6 18.22 -1.95 -7.00
C ASP A 6 18.16 -0.51 -6.50
N LYS A 7 17.17 0.26 -6.94
CA LYS A 7 17.10 1.68 -6.60
C LYS A 7 16.92 1.96 -5.11
N MET A 8 16.29 1.04 -4.39
CA MET A 8 16.03 1.21 -2.95
C MET A 8 16.53 0.02 -2.15
N ASN A 9 17.74 -0.41 -2.45
CA ASN A 9 18.42 -1.48 -1.70
C ASN A 9 17.60 -2.77 -1.62
N GLY A 10 17.03 -3.16 -2.73
CA GLY A 10 16.28 -4.41 -2.82
C GLY A 10 14.79 -4.28 -2.53
N LEU A 11 14.29 -3.05 -2.38
CA LEU A 11 12.89 -2.83 -2.08
C LEU A 11 12.21 -1.99 -3.16
N VAL A 12 10.90 -2.22 -3.34
CA VAL A 12 10.05 -1.33 -4.11
C VAL A 12 8.83 -0.96 -3.26
N PRO A 13 8.39 0.30 -3.29
CA PRO A 13 7.14 0.66 -2.61
C PRO A 13 5.96 0.11 -3.39
N ALA A 14 4.93 -0.28 -2.66
CA ALA A 14 3.69 -0.78 -3.24
C ALA A 14 2.52 -0.01 -2.65
N ILE A 15 1.79 0.68 -3.53
CA ILE A 15 0.59 1.42 -3.16
C ILE A 15 -0.58 0.47 -3.34
N ILE A 16 -1.39 0.31 -2.28
CA ILE A 16 -2.55 -0.57 -2.33
C ILE A 16 -3.80 0.29 -2.43
N GLN A 17 -4.58 0.04 -3.48
CA GLN A 17 -5.80 0.79 -3.77
C GLN A 17 -6.98 -0.17 -3.78
N ASP A 18 -8.10 0.25 -3.17
CA ASP A 18 -9.32 -0.53 -3.22
C ASP A 18 -9.82 -0.60 -4.65
N ASN A 19 -10.05 -1.81 -5.14
CA ASN A 19 -10.47 -2.03 -6.52
C ASN A 19 -11.83 -1.42 -6.83
N GLU A 20 -12.74 -1.37 -5.85
CA GLU A 20 -14.08 -0.85 -6.05
C GLU A 20 -14.19 0.64 -5.76
N THR A 21 -13.74 1.07 -4.60
CA THR A 21 -13.91 2.47 -4.17
C THR A 21 -12.84 3.40 -4.72
N ARG A 22 -11.72 2.85 -5.18
CA ARG A 22 -10.54 3.57 -5.64
C ARG A 22 -9.83 4.34 -4.52
N LYS A 23 -10.18 4.10 -3.27
CA LYS A 23 -9.47 4.68 -2.15
C LYS A 23 -8.07 4.07 -2.06
N VAL A 24 -7.09 4.91 -1.75
CA VAL A 24 -5.76 4.40 -1.43
C VAL A 24 -5.81 3.87 -0.02
N LEU A 25 -5.52 2.58 0.14
CA LEU A 25 -5.67 1.90 1.42
C LEU A 25 -4.43 2.03 2.30
N MET A 26 -3.27 1.77 1.73
CA MET A 26 -2.01 1.82 2.46
C MET A 26 -0.83 1.79 1.48
N LEU A 27 0.36 1.98 2.02
CA LEU A 27 1.61 1.79 1.29
C LEU A 27 2.52 0.89 2.13
N GLY A 28 3.17 -0.05 1.49
CA GLY A 28 4.19 -0.89 2.11
C GLY A 28 5.33 -1.10 1.15
N PHE A 29 6.29 -1.93 1.56
CA PHE A 29 7.46 -2.22 0.74
C PHE A 29 7.55 -3.71 0.46
N MET A 30 8.06 -4.05 -0.72
CA MET A 30 8.27 -5.44 -1.12
C MET A 30 9.70 -5.63 -1.57
N ASN A 31 10.33 -6.71 -1.09
CA ASN A 31 11.52 -7.23 -1.74
C ASN A 31 11.05 -8.23 -2.80
N LYS A 32 11.99 -8.85 -3.49
CA LYS A 32 11.63 -9.80 -4.55
C LYS A 32 10.82 -10.97 -4.01
N GLU A 33 11.17 -11.48 -2.83
CA GLU A 33 10.45 -12.60 -2.23
C GLU A 33 9.02 -12.22 -1.87
N ALA A 34 8.81 -11.02 -1.34
CA ALA A 34 7.47 -10.53 -1.01
C ALA A 34 6.62 -10.39 -2.27
N TYR A 35 7.22 -9.84 -3.32
CA TYR A 35 6.54 -9.71 -4.61
C TYR A 35 6.15 -11.08 -5.17
N ASP A 36 7.10 -12.01 -5.20
CA ASP A 36 6.85 -13.35 -5.74
C ASP A 36 5.73 -14.04 -4.93
N LYS A 37 5.75 -13.90 -3.61
CA LYS A 37 4.71 -14.50 -2.77
C LYS A 37 3.35 -13.86 -3.03
N THR A 38 3.31 -12.55 -3.23
CA THR A 38 2.08 -11.82 -3.55
C THR A 38 1.47 -12.37 -4.85
N VAL A 39 2.29 -12.54 -5.87
CA VAL A 39 1.84 -13.09 -7.16
C VAL A 39 1.35 -14.53 -7.00
N GLU A 40 2.09 -15.33 -6.24
CA GLU A 40 1.77 -16.75 -6.06
C GLU A 40 0.48 -16.95 -5.28
N THR A 41 0.29 -16.21 -4.19
CA THR A 41 -0.84 -16.44 -3.28
C THR A 41 -2.07 -15.61 -3.62
N GLY A 42 -1.90 -14.51 -4.35
CA GLY A 42 -2.98 -13.56 -4.58
C GLY A 42 -3.30 -12.70 -3.37
N LYS A 43 -2.47 -12.75 -2.33
CA LYS A 43 -2.62 -11.95 -1.12
C LYS A 43 -1.43 -11.03 -0.97
N VAL A 44 -1.67 -9.75 -0.67
CA VAL A 44 -0.59 -8.76 -0.58
C VAL A 44 0.35 -9.12 0.56
N THR A 45 1.62 -9.32 0.22
CA THR A 45 2.69 -9.65 1.17
C THR A 45 3.78 -8.60 1.04
N PHE A 46 4.19 -8.04 2.18
CA PHE A 46 5.21 -7.02 2.25
C PHE A 46 6.47 -7.57 2.90
N PHE A 47 7.55 -6.81 2.78
CA PHE A 47 8.76 -7.04 3.57
C PHE A 47 8.81 -6.00 4.68
N SER A 48 8.84 -6.44 5.93
CA SER A 48 8.93 -5.55 7.08
C SER A 48 10.40 -5.14 7.28
N ARG A 49 10.68 -3.84 7.10
CA ARG A 49 12.05 -3.32 7.24
C ARG A 49 12.53 -3.35 8.68
N THR A 50 11.60 -3.20 9.62
CA THR A 50 11.96 -3.18 11.05
C THR A 50 12.16 -4.57 11.61
N LYS A 51 11.36 -5.54 11.16
CA LYS A 51 11.43 -6.92 11.66
C LYS A 51 12.24 -7.83 10.74
N ASN A 52 12.64 -7.32 9.59
CA ASN A 52 13.44 -8.05 8.61
C ASN A 52 12.81 -9.39 8.23
N ARG A 53 11.50 -9.40 7.94
CA ARG A 53 10.79 -10.62 7.55
C ARG A 53 9.65 -10.29 6.59
N LEU A 54 9.19 -11.31 5.88
CA LEU A 54 7.98 -11.20 5.08
C LEU A 54 6.75 -11.10 5.99
N TRP A 55 5.78 -10.33 5.53
CA TRP A 55 4.56 -10.10 6.29
C TRP A 55 3.37 -10.03 5.33
N THR A 56 2.46 -10.99 5.43
CA THR A 56 1.23 -11.00 4.65
C THR A 56 0.18 -10.18 5.38
N LYS A 57 -0.32 -9.14 4.73
CA LYS A 57 -1.34 -8.27 5.34
C LYS A 57 -2.57 -9.11 5.66
N GLY A 58 -2.98 -9.08 6.92
CA GLY A 58 -4.13 -9.85 7.39
C GLY A 58 -3.77 -11.21 7.98
N GLU A 59 -2.48 -11.55 8.08
CA GLU A 59 -2.09 -12.86 8.59
C GLU A 59 -2.55 -13.11 10.04
N GLU A 60 -2.75 -12.05 10.81
CA GLU A 60 -3.26 -12.18 12.18
C GLU A 60 -4.74 -11.85 12.29
N SER A 61 -5.18 -10.80 11.60
CA SER A 61 -6.56 -10.33 11.69
C SER A 61 -7.53 -11.08 10.80
N GLY A 62 -7.03 -11.76 9.78
CA GLY A 62 -7.88 -12.38 8.75
C GLY A 62 -8.32 -11.40 7.67
N ASN A 63 -7.96 -10.12 7.78
CA ASN A 63 -8.37 -9.10 6.82
C ASN A 63 -7.35 -8.99 5.70
N PHE A 64 -7.29 -10.04 4.87
CA PHE A 64 -6.36 -10.09 3.75
C PHE A 64 -6.72 -9.08 2.68
N LEU A 65 -5.73 -8.70 1.89
CA LEU A 65 -5.91 -7.87 0.71
C LEU A 65 -5.76 -8.80 -0.50
N HIS A 66 -6.88 -9.10 -1.15
CA HIS A 66 -6.90 -10.01 -2.30
C HIS A 66 -6.57 -9.24 -3.57
N VAL A 67 -5.51 -9.64 -4.23
CA VAL A 67 -4.98 -8.93 -5.40
C VAL A 67 -5.94 -9.07 -6.59
N VAL A 68 -6.27 -7.94 -7.22
CA VAL A 68 -7.02 -7.90 -8.47
C VAL A 68 -6.08 -7.63 -9.63
N SER A 69 -5.20 -6.64 -9.49
CA SER A 69 -4.23 -6.32 -10.53
C SER A 69 -2.99 -5.69 -9.95
N ILE A 70 -1.88 -5.84 -10.65
CA ILE A 70 -0.59 -5.27 -10.25
C ILE A 70 -0.02 -4.53 -11.46
N LYS A 71 0.34 -3.27 -11.28
CA LYS A 71 0.97 -2.45 -12.31
C LYS A 71 2.24 -1.83 -11.75
N ALA A 72 3.27 -1.77 -12.59
CA ALA A 72 4.48 -1.04 -12.25
C ALA A 72 4.39 0.35 -12.89
N ASP A 73 5.09 1.32 -12.30
CA ASP A 73 5.17 2.64 -12.90
C ASP A 73 6.16 2.65 -14.09
N CYS A 74 6.38 3.83 -14.67
CA CYS A 74 7.09 3.94 -15.95
C CYS A 74 8.55 3.48 -15.90
N ASP A 75 9.18 3.49 -14.72
CA ASP A 75 10.57 3.04 -14.57
C ASP A 75 10.69 1.77 -13.70
N ASN A 76 9.57 1.09 -13.48
CA ASN A 76 9.51 -0.24 -12.84
C ASN A 76 10.07 -0.29 -11.43
N ASP A 77 9.93 0.79 -10.68
CA ASP A 77 10.42 0.84 -9.30
C ASP A 77 9.34 1.07 -8.25
N THR A 78 8.08 1.16 -8.67
CA THR A 78 6.93 1.35 -7.76
C THR A 78 5.75 0.56 -8.28
N LEU A 79 4.99 -0.04 -7.39
CA LEU A 79 3.81 -0.84 -7.74
C LEU A 79 2.53 -0.14 -7.35
N LEU A 80 1.52 -0.27 -8.20
CA LEU A 80 0.14 0.04 -7.87
C LEU A 80 -0.63 -1.27 -7.90
N ILE A 81 -1.13 -1.70 -6.76
CA ILE A 81 -1.86 -2.94 -6.61
C ILE A 81 -3.30 -2.61 -6.28
N GLN A 82 -4.22 -3.03 -7.15
CA GLN A 82 -5.64 -2.95 -6.86
C GLN A 82 -6.06 -4.24 -6.18
N ALA A 83 -6.77 -4.10 -5.07
CA ALA A 83 -7.10 -5.25 -4.22
C ALA A 83 -8.52 -5.12 -3.68
N ASP A 84 -9.09 -6.28 -3.32
CA ASP A 84 -10.35 -6.36 -2.63
C ASP A 84 -10.05 -6.67 -1.16
N PRO A 85 -10.25 -5.72 -0.23
CA PRO A 85 -9.98 -5.98 1.17
C PRO A 85 -11.07 -6.85 1.78
N ALA A 86 -10.66 -7.80 2.62
CA ALA A 86 -11.61 -8.68 3.31
C ALA A 86 -12.25 -7.98 4.52
N GLY A 87 -11.66 -6.88 4.98
CA GLY A 87 -12.16 -6.13 6.12
C GLY A 87 -11.32 -4.88 6.33
N PRO A 88 -11.43 -4.23 7.49
CA PRO A 88 -10.65 -3.01 7.77
C PRO A 88 -9.17 -3.22 7.57
N VAL A 89 -8.52 -2.27 6.89
CA VAL A 89 -7.11 -2.40 6.52
C VAL A 89 -6.20 -1.96 7.66
N CYS A 90 -6.56 -0.88 8.36
CA CYS A 90 -5.73 -0.35 9.43
C CYS A 90 -5.96 -1.13 10.73
N HIS A 91 -4.90 -1.32 11.52
CA HIS A 91 -5.00 -2.02 12.80
C HIS A 91 -5.91 -1.28 13.80
N THR A 92 -6.20 0.00 13.54
CA THR A 92 -7.13 0.78 14.37
C THR A 92 -8.59 0.52 14.03
N GLY A 93 -8.86 -0.33 13.02
CA GLY A 93 -10.23 -0.69 12.64
C GLY A 93 -10.83 0.15 11.54
N THR A 94 -10.07 1.08 10.96
CA THR A 94 -10.55 1.90 9.85
C THR A 94 -10.28 1.22 8.51
N ASP A 95 -11.05 1.61 7.48
CA ASP A 95 -10.93 1.00 6.15
C ASP A 95 -9.62 1.34 5.45
N THR A 96 -9.00 2.47 5.79
CA THR A 96 -7.70 2.86 5.24
C THR A 96 -6.76 3.30 6.35
N CYS A 97 -5.47 3.40 6.03
CA CYS A 97 -4.46 3.90 6.96
C CYS A 97 -4.41 5.43 7.02
N TRP A 98 -5.15 6.11 6.14
CA TRP A 98 -5.12 7.56 6.03
C TRP A 98 -6.24 8.16 6.89
N GLY A 99 -5.86 8.79 8.01
CA GLY A 99 -6.83 9.27 9.00
C GLY A 99 -6.96 10.78 9.00
N GLU A 100 -8.18 11.26 9.26
CA GLU A 100 -8.49 12.70 9.29
C GLU A 100 -7.68 13.46 10.34
N LYS A 101 -7.43 12.85 11.48
CA LYS A 101 -6.69 13.52 12.54
C LYS A 101 -5.22 13.75 12.23
N ASN A 102 -4.72 13.11 11.19
CA ASN A 102 -3.34 13.29 10.73
C ASN A 102 -3.30 14.05 9.41
N ALA A 103 -4.35 14.78 9.09
CA ALA A 103 -4.49 15.46 7.81
C ALA A 103 -4.25 16.95 7.93
N VAL A 104 -3.72 17.52 6.84
CA VAL A 104 -3.64 18.98 6.65
C VAL A 104 -4.45 19.28 5.41
N SER A 105 -5.41 20.20 5.54
CA SER A 105 -6.27 20.59 4.42
C SER A 105 -6.04 22.05 4.09
N TYR A 106 -5.88 22.34 2.81
CA TYR A 106 -5.70 23.72 2.33
C TYR A 106 -6.99 24.33 1.76
N THR A 107 -8.05 23.55 1.68
CA THR A 107 -9.27 24.05 1.04
C THR A 107 -9.85 25.28 1.73
N HIS A 108 -9.86 25.31 3.05
CA HIS A 108 -10.38 26.46 3.78
C HIS A 108 -9.29 27.45 4.18
N LEU A 109 -8.05 27.21 3.79
CA LEU A 109 -6.96 28.15 4.00
C LEU A 109 -6.88 29.18 2.90
N THR A 110 -7.59 29.00 1.84
CA THR A 110 -7.62 29.97 0.75
C THR A 110 -8.41 31.21 1.11
N LEU A 111 -8.95 31.28 2.23
CA LEU A 111 -9.69 32.44 2.68
C LEU A 111 -8.76 33.57 3.06
N PRO A 112 -8.63 33.83 3.17
CA PRO A 112 -7.86 34.36 3.45
C PRO A 112 -7.09 34.65 3.61
N THR A 113 -7.01 34.18 3.39
CA THR A 113 -6.16 34.15 3.58
C THR A 113 -5.40 34.32 3.57
N LYS A 114 -5.46 34.86 3.61
CA LYS A 114 -4.83 34.68 3.80
C LYS A 114 -3.89 34.61 3.85
N LEU A 115 -3.82 34.92 3.74
CA LEU A 115 -3.06 34.48 3.82
C LEU A 115 -2.34 34.47 3.68
N GLU A 116 -2.31 34.87 3.78
CA GLU A 116 -1.83 34.49 3.62
C GLU A 116 -1.44 34.40 3.64
#